data_69a3480b3cfb12d758381237b6e3d889
#
_entry.id   69a3480b3cfb12d758381237b6e3d889
#
_cell.length_a   1.000
_cell.length_b   1.000
_cell.length_c   1.000
_cell.angle_alpha   90.00
_cell.angle_beta   90.00
_cell.angle_gamma   90.00
#
_symmetry.space_group_name_H-M   'P 1'
#
loop_
_entity.id
_entity.type
_entity.pdbx_description
1 polymer ?
#
loop_
_entity_poly.entity_id
_entity_poly.type
_entity_poly.pdbx_seq_one_letter_code
_entity_poly.pdbx_strand_id
1 'polypeptide(L)'
;MALSSEYAELPVNTIYYDKDFNCRGEFLPQSCLDLAQSIKQHGLQFPVVVQPVEDVKEAVPEGYAYRLVVGHRRFTAVTQLLGQDSIPAQIRKGLNEKQVRILNFLENLERKDISLLDEAKAVHSIFPRETSWREMGREMSKSDNWCRIRWLIPTLPEEIQQDCATGRLATSDIAMILAANDEYQLALAREIKLAKRKGESVRARKQRFTRVRRSKGRLEIRDMLANLMSERIKPPVYRALAWAAGDVTTEELLKDVRED
;
A
#
# COMPACT_ATOMS: atom_id res chain seq x y z
N MET A 1 17.58 -19.65 -8.50
CA MET A 1 18.59 -19.19 -9.48
C MET A 1 19.18 -17.89 -8.95
N ALA A 2 20.51 -17.71 -9.05
CA ALA A 2 21.12 -16.44 -8.70
C ALA A 2 20.70 -15.39 -9.73
N LEU A 3 20.22 -14.23 -9.28
CA LEU A 3 19.91 -13.09 -10.13
C LEU A 3 21.23 -12.60 -10.75
N SER A 4 21.40 -12.77 -12.07
CA SER A 4 22.54 -12.24 -12.78
C SER A 4 22.18 -10.88 -13.38
N SER A 5 23.10 -9.93 -13.28
CA SER A 5 22.97 -8.63 -13.93
C SER A 5 24.15 -8.39 -14.86
N GLU A 6 23.85 -7.98 -16.06
CA GLU A 6 24.81 -7.66 -17.12
C GLU A 6 24.56 -6.23 -17.59
N TYR A 7 25.60 -5.49 -17.91
CA TYR A 7 25.50 -4.13 -18.46
C TYR A 7 25.87 -4.16 -19.93
N ALA A 8 25.01 -3.57 -20.77
CA ALA A 8 25.23 -3.49 -22.21
C ALA A 8 24.63 -2.22 -22.80
N GLU A 9 25.17 -1.79 -23.93
CA GLU A 9 24.53 -0.79 -24.80
C GLU A 9 23.56 -1.54 -25.72
N LEU A 10 22.28 -1.25 -25.63
CA LEU A 10 21.25 -1.96 -26.38
C LEU A 10 20.60 -1.07 -27.43
N PRO A 11 20.33 -1.57 -28.65
CA PRO A 11 19.52 -0.87 -29.64
C PRO A 11 18.11 -0.62 -29.10
N VAL A 12 17.62 0.63 -29.15
CA VAL A 12 16.32 1.00 -28.58
C VAL A 12 15.14 0.27 -29.21
N ASN A 13 15.24 -0.08 -30.49
CA ASN A 13 14.22 -0.85 -31.23
C ASN A 13 14.09 -2.30 -30.74
N THR A 14 15.02 -2.84 -29.96
CA THR A 14 14.98 -4.18 -29.38
C THR A 14 14.29 -4.19 -28.01
N ILE A 15 13.92 -3.03 -27.45
CA ILE A 15 13.36 -2.89 -26.12
C ILE A 15 11.86 -2.56 -26.23
N TYR A 16 11.02 -3.46 -25.74
CA TYR A 16 9.59 -3.26 -25.64
C TYR A 16 9.25 -2.31 -24.48
N TYR A 17 8.58 -1.22 -24.82
CA TYR A 17 8.01 -0.26 -23.85
C TYR A 17 6.56 -0.64 -23.59
N ASP A 18 6.31 -1.31 -22.46
CA ASP A 18 4.97 -1.66 -22.03
C ASP A 18 4.32 -0.48 -21.28
N LYS A 19 3.27 0.11 -21.91
CA LYS A 19 2.56 1.27 -21.36
C LYS A 19 1.76 0.93 -20.10
N ASP A 20 1.19 -0.26 -20.06
CA ASP A 20 0.30 -0.73 -18.99
C ASP A 20 1.10 -1.23 -17.78
N PHE A 21 2.36 -1.60 -17.99
CA PHE A 21 3.25 -2.06 -16.92
C PHE A 21 3.72 -0.92 -16.00
N ASN A 22 3.75 0.31 -16.50
CA ASN A 22 4.16 1.46 -15.71
C ASN A 22 3.03 1.90 -14.79
N CYS A 23 3.22 1.83 -13.46
CA CYS A 23 2.24 2.24 -12.46
C CYS A 23 1.78 3.72 -12.58
N ARG A 24 2.43 4.53 -13.41
CA ARG A 24 2.11 5.93 -13.72
C ARG A 24 1.46 6.13 -15.09
N GLY A 25 1.27 5.07 -15.87
CA GLY A 25 0.82 5.17 -17.25
C GLY A 25 1.90 5.71 -18.20
N GLU A 26 1.48 6.19 -19.37
CA GLU A 26 2.36 6.72 -20.41
C GLU A 26 2.92 8.10 -20.04
N PHE A 27 4.22 8.29 -20.20
CA PHE A 27 4.85 9.61 -20.05
C PHE A 27 4.71 10.42 -21.34
N LEU A 28 4.15 11.62 -21.20
CA LEU A 28 4.19 12.58 -22.30
C LEU A 28 5.64 13.05 -22.50
N PRO A 29 6.14 13.10 -23.75
CA PRO A 29 7.51 13.55 -24.03
C PRO A 29 7.84 14.92 -23.40
N GLN A 30 6.88 15.85 -23.39
CA GLN A 30 7.04 17.17 -22.78
C GLN A 30 7.42 17.10 -21.29
N SER A 31 6.96 16.09 -20.55
CA SER A 31 7.32 15.90 -19.14
C SER A 31 8.75 15.40 -18.92
N CYS A 32 9.46 15.07 -20.00
CA CYS A 32 10.84 14.58 -19.98
C CYS A 32 11.86 15.57 -20.56
N LEU A 33 11.47 16.80 -20.92
CA LEU A 33 12.35 17.79 -21.55
C LEU A 33 13.57 18.15 -20.69
N ASP A 34 13.35 18.42 -19.40
CA ASP A 34 14.44 18.73 -18.47
C ASP A 34 15.44 17.59 -18.35
N LEU A 35 14.91 16.34 -18.32
CA LEU A 35 15.72 15.13 -18.25
C LEU A 35 16.51 14.93 -19.58
N ALA A 36 15.87 15.16 -20.73
CA ALA A 36 16.53 15.09 -22.03
C ALA A 36 17.67 16.11 -22.13
N GLN A 37 17.45 17.34 -21.67
CA GLN A 37 18.49 18.36 -21.64
C GLN A 37 19.67 17.98 -20.74
N SER A 38 19.39 17.42 -19.55
CA SER A 38 20.42 16.91 -18.66
C SER A 38 21.20 15.75 -19.28
N ILE A 39 20.51 14.78 -19.92
CA ILE A 39 21.17 13.67 -20.62
C ILE A 39 22.04 14.16 -21.77
N LYS A 40 21.60 15.17 -22.52
CA LYS A 40 22.38 15.79 -23.61
C LYS A 40 23.68 16.44 -23.11
N GLN A 41 23.65 17.05 -21.92
CA GLN A 41 24.80 17.75 -21.35
C GLN A 41 25.78 16.82 -20.62
N HIS A 42 25.26 15.83 -19.88
CA HIS A 42 26.05 15.02 -18.94
C HIS A 42 26.08 13.53 -19.26
N GLY A 43 25.42 13.11 -20.35
CA GLY A 43 25.22 11.69 -20.65
C GLY A 43 24.17 11.03 -19.72
N LEU A 44 23.79 9.80 -20.04
CA LEU A 44 22.88 9.02 -19.21
C LEU A 44 23.64 8.42 -18.01
N GLN A 45 23.48 9.02 -16.83
CA GLN A 45 24.23 8.64 -15.61
C GLN A 45 23.79 7.27 -15.05
N PHE A 46 22.53 6.90 -15.21
CA PHE A 46 21.98 5.63 -14.71
C PHE A 46 21.35 4.86 -15.86
N PRO A 47 21.77 3.61 -16.12
CA PRO A 47 21.21 2.79 -17.18
C PRO A 47 19.72 2.50 -16.93
N VAL A 48 18.97 2.19 -17.98
CA VAL A 48 17.64 1.60 -17.84
C VAL A 48 17.78 0.13 -17.39
N VAL A 49 16.74 -0.41 -16.76
CA VAL A 49 16.71 -1.84 -16.40
C VAL A 49 15.75 -2.55 -17.34
N VAL A 50 16.25 -3.63 -17.93
CA VAL A 50 15.49 -4.45 -18.86
C VAL A 50 15.52 -5.94 -18.44
N GLN A 51 14.53 -6.68 -18.89
CA GLN A 51 14.39 -8.12 -18.72
C GLN A 51 14.34 -8.78 -20.12
N PRO A 52 15.03 -9.92 -20.36
CA PRO A 52 14.87 -10.67 -21.60
C PRO A 52 13.41 -11.10 -21.82
N VAL A 53 12.93 -11.06 -23.05
CA VAL A 53 11.55 -11.45 -23.39
C VAL A 53 11.27 -12.91 -23.07
N GLU A 54 12.27 -13.79 -23.12
CA GLU A 54 12.18 -15.20 -22.74
C GLU A 54 11.79 -15.44 -21.27
N ASP A 55 12.05 -14.46 -20.39
CA ASP A 55 11.68 -14.48 -18.97
C ASP A 55 10.26 -13.90 -18.73
N VAL A 56 9.62 -13.31 -19.74
CA VAL A 56 8.33 -12.63 -19.64
C VAL A 56 7.20 -13.62 -19.93
N LYS A 57 6.23 -13.74 -19.01
CA LYS A 57 5.07 -14.62 -19.19
C LYS A 57 3.97 -14.01 -20.06
N GLU A 58 3.88 -12.70 -20.09
CA GLU A 58 2.90 -11.96 -20.89
C GLU A 58 3.37 -11.90 -22.36
N ALA A 59 2.41 -11.81 -23.27
CA ALA A 59 2.73 -11.73 -24.69
C ALA A 59 3.44 -10.41 -25.01
N VAL A 60 4.71 -10.49 -25.38
CA VAL A 60 5.46 -9.36 -25.94
C VAL A 60 5.35 -9.44 -27.47
N PRO A 61 5.09 -8.31 -28.16
CA PRO A 61 5.05 -8.31 -29.64
C PRO A 61 6.35 -8.86 -30.25
N GLU A 62 6.25 -9.48 -31.42
CA GLU A 62 7.42 -9.99 -32.15
C GLU A 62 8.39 -8.85 -32.51
N GLY A 63 9.68 -9.17 -32.55
CA GLY A 63 10.75 -8.23 -32.90
C GLY A 63 11.46 -7.57 -31.73
N TYR A 64 10.98 -7.75 -30.50
CA TYR A 64 11.65 -7.27 -29.30
C TYR A 64 12.46 -8.40 -28.63
N ALA A 65 13.64 -8.06 -28.09
CA ALA A 65 14.47 -8.97 -27.32
C ALA A 65 14.35 -8.75 -25.81
N TYR A 66 13.96 -7.55 -25.41
CA TYR A 66 13.91 -7.13 -24.01
C TYR A 66 12.60 -6.39 -23.70
N ARG A 67 12.12 -6.48 -22.44
CA ARG A 67 11.06 -5.64 -21.90
C ARG A 67 11.67 -4.62 -20.94
N LEU A 68 11.28 -3.34 -21.06
CA LEU A 68 11.67 -2.27 -20.15
C LEU A 68 11.01 -2.49 -18.78
N VAL A 69 11.82 -2.56 -17.72
CA VAL A 69 11.37 -2.74 -16.33
C VAL A 69 11.41 -1.44 -15.55
N VAL A 70 12.56 -0.71 -15.64
CA VAL A 70 12.79 0.53 -14.90
C VAL A 70 13.43 1.56 -15.81
N GLY A 71 13.05 2.83 -15.65
CA GLY A 71 13.63 3.95 -16.39
C GLY A 71 12.82 4.43 -17.58
N HIS A 72 11.49 4.28 -17.54
CA HIS A 72 10.57 4.70 -18.60
C HIS A 72 10.78 6.15 -19.06
N ARG A 73 10.98 7.12 -18.13
CA ARG A 73 11.28 8.52 -18.49
C ARG A 73 12.61 8.67 -19.21
N ARG A 74 13.64 7.92 -18.78
CA ARG A 74 14.97 7.93 -19.44
C ARG A 74 14.87 7.37 -20.84
N PHE A 75 14.15 6.27 -21.00
CA PHE A 75 13.89 5.65 -22.30
C PHE A 75 13.14 6.62 -23.23
N THR A 76 12.06 7.24 -22.77
CA THR A 76 11.30 8.25 -23.54
C THR A 76 12.19 9.46 -23.92
N ALA A 77 13.00 9.96 -22.99
CA ALA A 77 13.90 11.08 -23.27
C ALA A 77 14.95 10.73 -24.35
N VAL A 78 15.57 9.56 -24.24
CA VAL A 78 16.61 9.09 -25.17
C VAL A 78 16.03 8.83 -26.56
N THR A 79 14.88 8.13 -26.63
CA THR A 79 14.29 7.71 -27.92
C THR A 79 13.51 8.82 -28.62
N GLN A 80 12.61 9.51 -27.90
CA GLN A 80 11.65 10.42 -28.52
C GLN A 80 12.15 11.87 -28.57
N LEU A 81 13.03 12.29 -27.66
CA LEU A 81 13.50 13.67 -27.59
C LEU A 81 14.93 13.84 -28.13
N LEU A 82 15.80 12.85 -27.87
CA LEU A 82 17.19 12.91 -28.33
C LEU A 82 17.43 12.12 -29.62
N GLY A 83 16.51 11.22 -30.02
CA GLY A 83 16.62 10.43 -31.24
C GLY A 83 17.83 9.50 -31.27
N GLN A 84 18.27 8.97 -30.12
CA GLN A 84 19.40 8.07 -30.06
C GLN A 84 18.95 6.64 -30.42
N ASP A 85 19.79 5.91 -31.13
CA ASP A 85 19.52 4.54 -31.61
C ASP A 85 19.87 3.46 -30.58
N SER A 86 20.62 3.81 -29.54
CA SER A 86 21.03 2.90 -28.48
C SER A 86 20.89 3.54 -27.10
N ILE A 87 20.85 2.70 -26.05
CA ILE A 87 20.73 3.13 -24.67
C ILE A 87 21.49 2.19 -23.74
N PRO A 88 22.25 2.73 -22.76
CA PRO A 88 22.85 1.93 -21.70
C PRO A 88 21.78 1.21 -20.87
N ALA A 89 21.88 -0.11 -20.75
CA ALA A 89 20.92 -0.94 -20.07
C ALA A 89 21.59 -1.92 -19.08
N GLN A 90 20.91 -2.17 -17.96
CA GLN A 90 21.19 -3.27 -17.06
C GLN A 90 20.22 -4.40 -17.38
N ILE A 91 20.71 -5.51 -17.91
CA ILE A 91 19.92 -6.69 -18.21
C ILE A 91 19.80 -7.52 -16.92
N ARG A 92 18.58 -7.78 -16.46
CA ARG A 92 18.30 -8.66 -15.32
C ARG A 92 17.58 -9.91 -15.80
N LYS A 93 18.24 -11.06 -15.66
CA LYS A 93 17.74 -12.38 -16.08
C LYS A 93 17.10 -13.12 -14.90
N GLY A 94 16.12 -13.98 -15.18
CA GLY A 94 15.48 -14.87 -14.21
C GLY A 94 14.53 -14.18 -13.23
N LEU A 95 14.07 -12.95 -13.52
CA LEU A 95 13.06 -12.28 -12.72
C LEU A 95 11.67 -12.85 -13.04
N ASN A 96 10.92 -13.19 -12.01
CA ASN A 96 9.49 -13.44 -12.17
C ASN A 96 8.69 -12.13 -12.21
N GLU A 97 7.43 -12.20 -12.68
CA GLU A 97 6.56 -11.03 -12.85
C GLU A 97 6.38 -10.23 -11.56
N LYS A 98 6.23 -10.91 -10.41
CA LYS A 98 6.11 -10.25 -9.11
C LYS A 98 7.38 -9.45 -8.75
N GLN A 99 8.56 -10.03 -8.98
CA GLN A 99 9.83 -9.35 -8.73
C GLN A 99 10.02 -8.14 -9.63
N VAL A 100 9.61 -8.24 -10.88
CA VAL A 100 9.65 -7.12 -11.83
C VAL A 100 8.74 -5.99 -11.37
N ARG A 101 7.51 -6.28 -10.94
CA ARG A 101 6.57 -5.28 -10.39
C ARG A 101 7.12 -4.63 -9.11
N ILE A 102 7.74 -5.41 -8.23
CA ILE A 102 8.40 -4.88 -7.02
C ILE A 102 9.52 -3.91 -7.40
N LEU A 103 10.40 -4.27 -8.34
CA LEU A 103 11.50 -3.40 -8.79
C LEU A 103 10.99 -2.08 -9.38
N ASN A 104 9.99 -2.15 -10.25
CA ASN A 104 9.36 -0.96 -10.83
C ASN A 104 8.75 -0.07 -9.75
N PHE A 105 8.04 -0.67 -8.78
CA PHE A 105 7.44 0.06 -7.69
C PHE A 105 8.48 0.70 -6.76
N LEU A 106 9.55 -0.01 -6.38
CA LEU A 106 10.60 0.52 -5.50
C LEU A 106 11.34 1.71 -6.13
N GLU A 107 11.61 1.66 -7.43
CA GLU A 107 12.18 2.82 -8.15
C GLU A 107 11.26 4.04 -8.07
N ASN A 108 9.96 3.82 -8.25
CA ASN A 108 8.99 4.91 -8.17
C ASN A 108 8.82 5.43 -6.72
N LEU A 109 8.97 4.58 -5.71
CA LEU A 109 8.86 4.94 -4.31
C LEU A 109 9.98 5.89 -3.82
N GLU A 110 11.16 5.82 -4.42
CA GLU A 110 12.29 6.73 -4.11
C GLU A 110 12.02 8.18 -4.56
N ARG A 111 10.98 8.39 -5.33
CA ARG A 111 10.59 9.71 -5.85
C ARG A 111 9.59 10.38 -4.90
N LYS A 112 9.68 11.70 -4.81
CA LYS A 112 8.83 12.50 -3.90
C LYS A 112 7.38 12.68 -4.36
N ASP A 113 7.02 12.24 -5.56
CA ASP A 113 5.74 12.62 -6.22
C ASP A 113 4.67 11.52 -6.17
N ILE A 114 4.96 10.36 -5.59
CA ILE A 114 3.98 9.28 -5.48
C ILE A 114 3.04 9.55 -4.29
N SER A 115 1.73 9.50 -4.53
CA SER A 115 0.77 9.66 -3.44
C SER A 115 0.69 8.41 -2.57
N LEU A 116 0.27 8.57 -1.32
CA LEU A 116 0.07 7.44 -0.40
C LEU A 116 -0.97 6.43 -0.94
N LEU A 117 -1.97 6.90 -1.70
CA LEU A 117 -2.96 6.04 -2.36
C LEU A 117 -2.33 5.23 -3.51
N ASP A 118 -1.46 5.85 -4.31
CA ASP A 118 -0.81 5.14 -5.42
C ASP A 118 0.18 4.10 -4.90
N GLU A 119 0.95 4.42 -3.83
CA GLU A 119 1.75 3.42 -3.11
C GLU A 119 0.88 2.23 -2.65
N ALA A 120 -0.28 2.54 -2.06
CA ALA A 120 -1.20 1.53 -1.54
C ALA A 120 -1.78 0.65 -2.65
N LYS A 121 -2.24 1.25 -3.76
CA LYS A 121 -2.75 0.51 -4.91
C LYS A 121 -1.68 -0.42 -5.51
N ALA A 122 -0.44 0.07 -5.63
CA ALA A 122 0.67 -0.75 -6.13
C ALA A 122 0.95 -1.95 -5.19
N VAL A 123 1.06 -1.74 -3.88
CA VAL A 123 1.26 -2.83 -2.91
C VAL A 123 0.11 -3.83 -2.96
N HIS A 124 -1.13 -3.36 -3.01
CA HIS A 124 -2.33 -4.19 -3.06
C HIS A 124 -2.39 -5.03 -4.35
N SER A 125 -1.94 -4.50 -5.49
CA SER A 125 -1.91 -5.21 -6.77
C SER A 125 -0.80 -6.25 -6.88
N ILE A 126 0.34 -6.03 -6.19
CA ILE A 126 1.50 -6.92 -6.22
C ILE A 126 1.28 -8.15 -5.31
N PHE A 127 0.61 -7.96 -4.17
CA PHE A 127 0.50 -8.99 -3.14
C PHE A 127 -0.95 -9.45 -2.93
N PRO A 128 -1.27 -10.75 -3.17
CA PRO A 128 -2.57 -11.30 -2.86
C PRO A 128 -2.85 -11.29 -1.34
N ARG A 129 -4.14 -11.40 -0.98
CA ARG A 129 -4.64 -11.27 0.39
C ARG A 129 -4.00 -12.27 1.38
N GLU A 130 -3.61 -13.42 0.89
CA GLU A 130 -3.03 -14.51 1.68
C GLU A 130 -1.57 -14.27 2.05
N THR A 131 -0.91 -13.27 1.43
CA THR A 131 0.49 -12.95 1.72
C THR A 131 0.63 -12.31 3.09
N SER A 132 1.48 -12.87 3.94
CA SER A 132 1.72 -12.29 5.27
C SER A 132 2.47 -10.95 5.18
N TRP A 133 2.20 -10.05 6.13
CA TRP A 133 2.89 -8.74 6.21
C TRP A 133 4.41 -8.88 6.30
N ARG A 134 4.87 -9.92 6.99
CA ARG A 134 6.31 -10.23 7.15
C ARG A 134 6.95 -10.65 5.83
N GLU A 135 6.24 -11.41 5.01
CA GLU A 135 6.71 -11.81 3.68
C GLU A 135 6.76 -10.62 2.74
N MET A 136 5.71 -9.80 2.68
CA MET A 136 5.71 -8.54 1.93
C MET A 136 6.89 -7.66 2.34
N GLY A 137 7.10 -7.48 3.65
CA GLY A 137 8.19 -6.68 4.20
C GLY A 137 9.56 -7.17 3.79
N ARG A 138 9.77 -8.50 3.78
CA ARG A 138 11.03 -9.11 3.34
C ARG A 138 11.29 -8.88 1.86
N GLU A 139 10.27 -9.12 1.01
CA GLU A 139 10.41 -8.96 -0.45
C GLU A 139 10.63 -7.50 -0.87
N MET A 140 10.03 -6.56 -0.16
CA MET A 140 10.10 -5.13 -0.47
C MET A 140 11.17 -4.38 0.34
N SER A 141 11.87 -5.05 1.26
CA SER A 141 12.80 -4.43 2.21
C SER A 141 12.14 -3.28 3.01
N LYS A 142 10.88 -3.49 3.44
CA LYS A 142 10.06 -2.56 4.23
C LYS A 142 9.60 -3.23 5.52
N SER A 143 9.17 -2.44 6.51
CA SER A 143 8.62 -3.00 7.75
C SER A 143 7.23 -3.61 7.51
N ASP A 144 6.87 -4.62 8.32
CA ASP A 144 5.57 -5.28 8.31
C ASP A 144 4.42 -4.27 8.43
N ASN A 145 4.59 -3.28 9.32
CA ASN A 145 3.57 -2.24 9.52
C ASN A 145 3.46 -1.29 8.32
N TRP A 146 4.57 -1.01 7.63
CA TRP A 146 4.56 -0.22 6.40
C TRP A 146 3.73 -0.92 5.32
N CYS A 147 3.95 -2.23 5.13
CA CYS A 147 3.21 -3.06 4.16
C CYS A 147 1.73 -3.17 4.54
N ARG A 148 1.44 -3.46 5.82
CA ARG A 148 0.08 -3.58 6.33
C ARG A 148 -0.76 -2.33 6.08
N ILE A 149 -0.23 -1.16 6.38
CA ILE A 149 -0.97 0.11 6.20
C ILE A 149 -1.29 0.31 4.72
N ARG A 150 -0.32 0.15 3.82
CA ARG A 150 -0.53 0.38 2.39
C ARG A 150 -1.49 -0.64 1.79
N TRP A 151 -1.34 -1.89 2.14
CA TRP A 151 -2.22 -2.94 1.63
C TRP A 151 -3.69 -2.72 2.04
N LEU A 152 -3.93 -2.16 3.23
CA LEU A 152 -5.28 -1.93 3.76
C LEU A 152 -5.93 -0.63 3.27
N ILE A 153 -5.19 0.39 2.80
CA ILE A 153 -5.77 1.66 2.34
C ILE A 153 -6.85 1.46 1.26
N PRO A 154 -6.69 0.62 0.22
CA PRO A 154 -7.73 0.41 -0.79
C PRO A 154 -9.02 -0.23 -0.25
N THR A 155 -9.00 -0.82 0.95
CA THR A 155 -10.18 -1.38 1.60
C THR A 155 -10.95 -0.36 2.45
N LEU A 156 -10.39 0.83 2.67
CA LEU A 156 -11.02 1.91 3.43
C LEU A 156 -12.08 2.65 2.60
N PRO A 157 -13.02 3.36 3.24
CA PRO A 157 -13.98 4.21 2.55
C PRO A 157 -13.31 5.19 1.57
N GLU A 158 -13.98 5.45 0.44
CA GLU A 158 -13.44 6.27 -0.66
C GLU A 158 -13.00 7.67 -0.21
N GLU A 159 -13.74 8.32 0.70
CA GLU A 159 -13.35 9.64 1.27
C GLU A 159 -11.94 9.58 1.90
N ILE A 160 -11.62 8.50 2.61
CA ILE A 160 -10.29 8.32 3.23
C ILE A 160 -9.23 8.06 2.17
N GLN A 161 -9.53 7.28 1.14
CA GLN A 161 -8.63 7.04 0.02
C GLN A 161 -8.30 8.35 -0.71
N GLN A 162 -9.28 9.20 -0.98
CA GLN A 162 -9.08 10.51 -1.60
C GLN A 162 -8.24 11.45 -0.72
N ASP A 163 -8.40 11.39 0.59
CA ASP A 163 -7.56 12.14 1.52
C ASP A 163 -6.11 11.66 1.54
N CYS A 164 -5.88 10.36 1.30
CA CYS A 164 -4.53 9.80 1.08
C CYS A 164 -3.92 10.27 -0.25
N ALA A 165 -4.72 10.30 -1.32
CA ALA A 165 -4.28 10.77 -2.63
C ALA A 165 -3.84 12.24 -2.62
N THR A 166 -4.55 13.07 -1.84
CA THR A 166 -4.30 14.52 -1.75
C THR A 166 -3.34 14.92 -0.63
N GLY A 167 -2.77 13.94 0.09
CA GLY A 167 -1.82 14.20 1.19
C GLY A 167 -2.47 14.81 2.46
N ARG A 168 -3.79 14.86 2.56
CA ARG A 168 -4.50 15.38 3.75
C ARG A 168 -4.34 14.45 4.95
N LEU A 169 -4.23 13.14 4.71
CA LEU A 169 -3.95 12.12 5.70
C LEU A 169 -2.55 11.53 5.47
N ALA A 170 -1.73 11.51 6.52
CA ALA A 170 -0.41 10.90 6.52
C ALA A 170 -0.48 9.43 6.97
N THR A 171 0.60 8.67 6.75
CA THR A 171 0.70 7.26 7.16
C THR A 171 0.37 7.06 8.65
N SER A 172 0.78 7.99 9.53
CA SER A 172 0.47 7.93 10.97
C SER A 172 -1.02 8.08 11.27
N ASP A 173 -1.73 8.90 10.47
CA ASP A 173 -3.18 9.09 10.62
C ASP A 173 -3.93 7.83 10.20
N ILE A 174 -3.50 7.23 9.09
CA ILE A 174 -4.08 5.96 8.60
C ILE A 174 -3.85 4.84 9.60
N ALA A 175 -2.67 4.76 10.22
CA ALA A 175 -2.43 3.77 11.29
C ALA A 175 -3.41 3.91 12.46
N MET A 176 -3.82 5.15 12.80
CA MET A 176 -4.84 5.40 13.83
C MET A 176 -6.25 5.00 13.34
N ILE A 177 -6.60 5.33 12.11
CA ILE A 177 -7.90 5.01 11.51
C ILE A 177 -8.07 3.49 11.42
N LEU A 178 -7.06 2.76 10.94
CA LEU A 178 -7.06 1.29 10.87
C LEU A 178 -7.14 0.60 12.24
N ALA A 179 -6.80 1.27 13.33
CA ALA A 179 -6.96 0.76 14.68
C ALA A 179 -8.37 1.01 15.27
N ALA A 180 -9.21 1.79 14.58
CA ALA A 180 -10.61 2.01 14.95
C ALA A 180 -11.50 0.92 14.33
N ASN A 181 -12.73 0.73 14.87
CA ASN A 181 -13.74 -0.09 14.21
C ASN A 181 -14.22 0.59 12.94
N ASP A 182 -14.65 -0.21 11.96
CA ASP A 182 -15.00 0.25 10.61
C ASP A 182 -16.07 1.36 10.62
N GLU A 183 -17.08 1.25 11.47
CA GLU A 183 -18.14 2.27 11.65
C GLU A 183 -17.64 3.65 12.13
N TYR A 184 -16.47 3.70 12.80
CA TYR A 184 -15.88 4.95 13.30
C TYR A 184 -14.75 5.51 12.44
N GLN A 185 -14.27 4.79 11.45
CA GLN A 185 -13.12 5.19 10.64
C GLN A 185 -13.33 6.54 9.94
N LEU A 186 -14.51 6.75 9.31
CA LEU A 186 -14.85 8.01 8.66
C LEU A 186 -14.95 9.18 9.64
N ALA A 187 -15.59 8.96 10.79
CA ALA A 187 -15.72 10.01 11.81
C ALA A 187 -14.35 10.41 12.34
N LEU A 188 -13.47 9.43 12.61
CA LEU A 188 -12.10 9.67 13.08
C LEU A 188 -11.27 10.40 12.02
N ALA A 189 -11.40 10.04 10.74
CA ALA A 189 -10.69 10.72 9.66
C ALA A 189 -11.08 12.20 9.55
N ARG A 190 -12.37 12.50 9.67
CA ARG A 190 -12.89 13.89 9.68
C ARG A 190 -12.37 14.69 10.87
N GLU A 191 -12.32 14.09 12.05
CA GLU A 191 -11.77 14.75 13.23
C GLU A 191 -10.28 15.01 13.14
N ILE A 192 -9.49 14.05 12.60
CA ILE A 192 -8.06 14.24 12.36
C ILE A 192 -7.83 15.44 11.43
N LYS A 193 -8.61 15.54 10.34
CA LYS A 193 -8.52 16.67 9.39
C LYS A 193 -8.86 18.01 10.07
N LEU A 194 -9.90 18.03 10.91
CA LEU A 194 -10.28 19.22 11.68
C LEU A 194 -9.19 19.65 12.68
N ALA A 195 -8.61 18.70 13.39
CA ALA A 195 -7.51 18.95 14.33
C ALA A 195 -6.29 19.56 13.61
N LYS A 196 -5.91 18.98 12.46
CA LYS A 196 -4.81 19.51 11.64
C LYS A 196 -5.06 20.95 11.17
N ARG A 197 -6.29 21.26 10.73
CA ARG A 197 -6.66 22.65 10.34
C ARG A 197 -6.57 23.65 11.49
N LYS A 198 -6.83 23.20 12.72
CA LYS A 198 -6.74 24.03 13.94
C LYS A 198 -5.36 24.06 14.57
N GLY A 199 -4.37 23.34 14.03
CA GLY A 199 -3.05 23.21 14.64
C GLY A 199 -3.04 22.42 15.95
N GLU A 200 -4.09 21.63 16.24
CA GLU A 200 -4.22 20.85 17.47
C GLU A 200 -3.51 19.50 17.34
N SER A 201 -2.92 19.03 18.45
CA SER A 201 -2.27 17.71 18.48
C SER A 201 -3.30 16.57 18.35
N VAL A 202 -3.17 15.79 17.30
CA VAL A 202 -4.01 14.59 17.05
C VAL A 202 -3.87 13.54 18.16
N ARG A 203 -2.70 13.46 18.83
CA ARG A 203 -2.46 12.51 19.94
C ARG A 203 -3.34 12.78 21.17
N ALA A 204 -3.62 14.03 21.49
CA ALA A 204 -4.50 14.38 22.61
C ALA A 204 -5.95 13.91 22.39
N ARG A 205 -6.42 13.91 21.14
CA ARG A 205 -7.76 13.39 20.77
C ARG A 205 -7.83 11.86 20.74
N LYS A 206 -6.75 11.15 20.38
CA LYS A 206 -6.73 9.67 20.43
C LYS A 206 -7.03 9.16 21.84
N GLN A 207 -6.50 9.81 22.87
CA GLN A 207 -6.80 9.44 24.26
C GLN A 207 -8.27 9.68 24.63
N ARG A 208 -8.91 10.73 24.10
CA ARG A 208 -10.34 10.97 24.28
C ARG A 208 -11.19 9.88 23.61
N PHE A 209 -10.91 9.53 22.35
CA PHE A 209 -11.63 8.49 21.61
C PHE A 209 -11.49 7.10 22.20
N THR A 210 -10.25 6.71 22.59
CA THR A 210 -10.00 5.41 23.24
C THR A 210 -10.61 5.33 24.64
N ARG A 211 -10.63 6.45 25.36
CA ARG A 211 -11.19 6.52 26.73
C ARG A 211 -12.73 6.51 26.71
N VAL A 212 -13.36 7.27 25.82
CA VAL A 212 -14.81 7.28 25.61
C VAL A 212 -15.32 5.90 25.16
N ARG A 213 -14.55 5.21 24.28
CA ARG A 213 -14.93 3.89 23.78
C ARG A 213 -14.85 2.78 24.83
N ARG A 214 -13.82 2.80 25.71
CA ARG A 214 -13.74 1.83 26.82
C ARG A 214 -14.77 2.07 27.90
N SER A 215 -15.17 3.33 28.17
CA SER A 215 -16.18 3.66 29.16
C SER A 215 -17.62 3.49 28.64
N LYS A 216 -17.91 3.90 27.38
CA LYS A 216 -19.25 3.71 26.79
C LYS A 216 -19.62 2.25 26.60
N GLY A 217 -18.72 1.41 26.05
CA GLY A 217 -19.03 0.01 25.85
C GLY A 217 -19.42 -0.75 27.13
N ARG A 218 -18.69 -0.48 28.24
CA ARG A 218 -19.04 -1.08 29.53
C ARG A 218 -20.33 -0.54 30.12
N LEU A 219 -20.58 0.76 30.04
CA LEU A 219 -21.83 1.37 30.53
C LEU A 219 -23.03 0.94 29.68
N GLU A 220 -22.92 0.94 28.36
CA GLU A 220 -23.97 0.47 27.44
C GLU A 220 -24.28 -1.01 27.64
N ILE A 221 -23.28 -1.87 27.86
CA ILE A 221 -23.48 -3.30 28.16
C ILE A 221 -24.15 -3.44 29.55
N ARG A 222 -23.77 -2.66 30.57
CA ARG A 222 -24.41 -2.68 31.88
C ARG A 222 -25.84 -2.16 31.85
N ASP A 223 -26.11 -1.09 31.11
CA ASP A 223 -27.47 -0.56 30.93
C ASP A 223 -28.33 -1.57 30.14
N MET A 224 -27.76 -2.24 29.14
CA MET A 224 -28.42 -3.32 28.43
C MET A 224 -28.66 -4.54 29.34
N LEU A 225 -27.70 -4.92 30.17
CA LEU A 225 -27.87 -5.98 31.19
C LEU A 225 -28.96 -5.62 32.19
N ALA A 226 -29.02 -4.39 32.68
CA ALA A 226 -30.07 -3.92 33.59
C ALA A 226 -31.46 -3.98 32.95
N ASN A 227 -31.60 -3.58 31.69
CA ASN A 227 -32.85 -3.67 30.91
C ASN A 227 -33.25 -5.14 30.64
N LEU A 228 -32.27 -6.02 30.33
CA LEU A 228 -32.49 -7.43 30.04
C LEU A 228 -32.89 -8.22 31.31
N MET A 229 -32.44 -7.80 32.48
CA MET A 229 -32.88 -8.38 33.76
C MET A 229 -34.39 -8.20 34.01
N SER A 230 -35.00 -7.16 33.46
CA SER A 230 -36.44 -6.88 33.52
C SER A 230 -37.27 -7.76 32.58
N GLU A 231 -36.69 -8.40 31.57
CA GLU A 231 -37.38 -9.09 30.47
C GLU A 231 -37.30 -10.65 30.52
N ARG A 232 -36.95 -11.30 31.64
CA ARG A 232 -36.84 -12.77 31.77
C ARG A 232 -36.05 -13.49 30.69
N ILE A 233 -34.85 -13.03 30.41
CA ILE A 233 -33.97 -13.64 29.38
C ILE A 233 -33.31 -14.91 29.90
N LYS A 234 -33.09 -15.87 28.97
CA LYS A 234 -32.48 -17.17 29.30
C LYS A 234 -31.07 -16.97 29.88
N PRO A 235 -30.70 -17.71 30.95
CA PRO A 235 -29.44 -17.59 31.68
C PRO A 235 -28.18 -17.54 30.83
N PRO A 236 -28.01 -18.34 29.73
CA PRO A 236 -26.78 -18.33 28.92
C PRO A 236 -26.47 -16.99 28.26
N VAL A 237 -27.51 -16.29 27.77
CA VAL A 237 -27.33 -14.98 27.07
C VAL A 237 -26.92 -13.91 28.07
N TYR A 238 -27.53 -13.88 29.26
CA TYR A 238 -27.15 -12.96 30.31
C TYR A 238 -25.70 -13.15 30.75
N ARG A 239 -25.22 -14.39 30.93
CA ARG A 239 -23.85 -14.66 31.35
C ARG A 239 -22.81 -14.33 30.31
N ALA A 240 -23.10 -14.58 29.03
CA ALA A 240 -22.22 -14.15 27.94
C ALA A 240 -22.04 -12.61 27.90
N LEU A 241 -23.11 -11.87 28.16
CA LEU A 241 -23.07 -10.41 28.24
C LEU A 241 -22.35 -9.90 29.52
N ALA A 242 -22.57 -10.59 30.67
CA ALA A 242 -21.85 -10.28 31.91
C ALA A 242 -20.34 -10.55 31.79
N TRP A 243 -19.94 -11.61 31.10
CA TRP A 243 -18.54 -11.85 30.74
C TRP A 243 -17.97 -10.74 29.83
N ALA A 244 -18.71 -10.35 28.79
CA ALA A 244 -18.31 -9.27 27.91
C ALA A 244 -18.22 -7.92 28.64
N ALA A 245 -19.00 -7.70 29.68
CA ALA A 245 -18.92 -6.54 30.59
C ALA A 245 -17.73 -6.62 31.58
N GLY A 246 -17.13 -7.81 31.74
CA GLY A 246 -16.07 -8.08 32.68
C GLY A 246 -16.57 -8.26 34.14
N ASP A 247 -17.86 -8.57 34.31
CA ASP A 247 -18.48 -8.82 35.61
C ASP A 247 -18.42 -10.34 35.99
N VAL A 248 -18.06 -11.20 35.02
CA VAL A 248 -17.89 -12.67 35.21
C VAL A 248 -16.57 -13.08 34.52
N THR A 249 -15.85 -14.01 35.12
CA THR A 249 -14.59 -14.55 34.58
C THR A 249 -14.84 -15.61 33.49
N THR A 250 -13.83 -15.84 32.63
CA THR A 250 -13.90 -16.90 31.62
C THR A 250 -14.09 -18.29 32.24
N GLU A 251 -13.52 -18.55 33.44
CA GLU A 251 -13.66 -19.82 34.15
C GLU A 251 -15.08 -20.01 34.66
N GLU A 252 -15.72 -18.98 35.17
CA GLU A 252 -17.11 -19.01 35.62
C GLU A 252 -18.08 -19.21 34.46
N LEU A 253 -17.82 -18.56 33.29
CA LEU A 253 -18.62 -18.77 32.09
C LEU A 253 -18.53 -20.22 31.56
N LEU A 254 -17.34 -20.83 31.60
CA LEU A 254 -17.09 -22.17 31.05
C LEU A 254 -17.58 -23.31 32.00
N LYS A 255 -17.75 -23.07 33.29
CA LYS A 255 -18.32 -24.05 34.21
C LYS A 255 -19.73 -24.41 33.84
N ASP A 256 -20.52 -23.44 33.45
CA ASP A 256 -21.95 -23.67 33.16
C ASP A 256 -22.22 -24.29 31.78
N VAL A 257 -21.29 -24.13 30.83
CA VAL A 257 -21.39 -24.77 29.50
C VAL A 257 -21.09 -26.27 29.56
N ARG A 258 -20.51 -26.75 30.69
CA ARG A 258 -20.20 -28.18 30.92
C ARG A 258 -21.22 -28.92 31.76
N GLU A 259 -22.20 -28.22 32.35
CA GLU A 259 -23.24 -28.78 33.17
C GLU A 259 -24.61 -28.91 32.46
N ASP A 260 -24.76 -28.37 31.23
CA ASP A 260 -25.87 -28.59 30.29
C ASP A 260 -25.47 -29.60 29.20
#